data_3c821bfa877fb558eb02ca14f86c2541
#
_entry.id   3c821bfa877fb558eb02ca14f86c2541
#
_cell.length_a   1.000
_cell.length_b   1.000
_cell.length_c   1.000
_cell.angle_alpha   90.00
_cell.angle_beta   90.00
_cell.angle_gamma   90.00
#
_symmetry.space_group_name_H-M   'P 1'
#
loop_
_entity.id
_entity.type
_entity.pdbx_description
1 polymer ?
#
loop_
_entity_poly.entity_id
_entity_poly.type
_entity_poly.pdbx_seq_one_letter_code
_entity_poly.pdbx_strand_id
1 'polypeptide(L)'
;PWRLMLAPLVLIAMLAYVLRFIPRKRLKEINQRLMIGGKVRRAALQPHIESYAEKVMARNMRAGALARLAADKAEGYVLVLATASYRLYVDAIARRLGMDAVIATDHLGQDLDYVRARIAGENCYDEAKLGMIRAWMAGEGIAREAAHIRAYSDHVSDAPMLEFADEAFAANP
;
A
#
# COMPACT_ATOMS: atom_id res chain seq x y z
N PRO A 1 0.59 21.00 14.24
CA PRO A 1 1.60 21.90 13.64
C PRO A 1 2.99 21.72 14.23
N TRP A 2 3.14 21.50 15.56
CA TRP A 2 4.45 21.40 16.22
C TRP A 2 5.33 20.26 15.65
N ARG A 3 4.74 19.17 15.14
CA ARG A 3 5.48 18.05 14.51
C ARG A 3 6.21 18.43 13.24
N LEU A 4 5.86 19.54 12.60
CA LEU A 4 6.63 20.09 11.46
C LEU A 4 8.06 20.49 11.89
N MET A 5 8.27 20.83 13.16
CA MET A 5 9.61 21.07 13.70
C MET A 5 10.49 19.82 13.71
N LEU A 6 9.91 18.63 13.55
CA LEU A 6 10.64 17.36 13.43
C LEU A 6 11.11 17.06 11.99
N ALA A 7 10.80 17.92 11.01
CA ALA A 7 11.23 17.75 9.61
C ALA A 7 12.75 17.53 9.44
N PRO A 8 13.64 18.21 10.19
CA PRO A 8 15.08 17.92 10.10
C PRO A 8 15.44 16.47 10.45
N LEU A 9 14.72 15.85 11.39
CA LEU A 9 14.94 14.43 11.75
C LEU A 9 14.52 13.47 10.63
N VAL A 10 13.52 13.85 9.83
CA VAL A 10 13.13 13.10 8.62
C VAL A 10 14.27 13.12 7.61
N LEU A 11 14.92 14.28 7.41
CA LEU A 11 16.06 14.42 6.49
C LEU A 11 17.26 13.57 6.95
N ILE A 12 17.53 13.55 8.25
CA ILE A 12 18.58 12.70 8.83
C ILE A 12 18.26 11.22 8.59
N ALA A 13 17.02 10.80 8.81
CA ALA A 13 16.59 9.42 8.54
C ALA A 13 16.68 9.06 7.04
N MET A 14 16.34 10.00 6.16
CA MET A 14 16.50 9.82 4.72
C MET A 14 17.97 9.69 4.33
N LEU A 15 18.85 10.53 4.89
CA LEU A 15 20.31 10.43 4.65
C LEU A 15 20.85 9.08 5.11
N ALA A 16 20.46 8.62 6.32
CA ALA A 16 20.84 7.31 6.83
C ALA A 16 20.37 6.16 5.92
N TYR A 17 19.21 6.29 5.30
CA TYR A 17 18.71 5.35 4.30
C TYR A 17 19.52 5.38 3.00
N VAL A 18 19.81 6.57 2.46
CA VAL A 18 20.62 6.74 1.24
C VAL A 18 22.03 6.17 1.44
N LEU A 19 22.61 6.39 2.62
CA LEU A 19 23.90 5.82 3.02
C LEU A 19 23.83 4.33 3.41
N ARG A 20 22.66 3.67 3.27
CA ARG A 20 22.42 2.25 3.56
C ARG A 20 22.62 1.85 5.03
N PHE A 21 22.60 2.78 5.98
CA PHE A 21 22.67 2.46 7.42
C PHE A 21 21.34 1.90 7.96
N ILE A 22 20.22 2.20 7.32
CA ILE A 22 18.91 1.67 7.70
C ILE A 22 18.16 1.14 6.47
N PRO A 23 17.38 0.04 6.61
CA PRO A 23 16.53 -0.46 5.52
C PRO A 23 15.29 0.42 5.32
N ARG A 24 14.67 0.31 4.12
CA ARG A 24 13.45 1.05 3.74
C ARG A 24 12.31 0.90 4.78
N LYS A 25 12.13 -0.30 5.30
CA LYS A 25 11.15 -0.59 6.37
C LYS A 25 11.37 0.31 7.57
N ARG A 26 12.62 0.43 8.05
CA ARG A 26 12.96 1.25 9.20
C ARG A 26 12.77 2.75 8.95
N LEU A 27 13.17 3.23 7.78
CA LEU A 27 12.91 4.62 7.36
C LEU A 27 11.41 4.93 7.43
N LYS A 28 10.58 4.03 6.92
CA LYS A 28 9.12 4.18 6.90
C LYS A 28 8.53 4.23 8.31
N GLU A 29 8.99 3.38 9.22
CA GLU A 29 8.59 3.39 10.64
C GLU A 29 9.00 4.70 11.35
N ILE A 30 10.23 5.18 11.10
CA ILE A 30 10.73 6.44 11.67
C ILE A 30 9.87 7.61 11.19
N ASN A 31 9.65 7.72 9.88
CA ASN A 31 8.84 8.79 9.30
C ASN A 31 7.42 8.78 9.88
N GLN A 32 6.79 7.63 9.96
CA GLN A 32 5.47 7.51 10.57
C GLN A 32 5.47 7.95 12.04
N ARG A 33 6.47 7.51 12.82
CA ARG A 33 6.60 7.90 14.23
C ARG A 33 6.75 9.41 14.41
N LEU A 34 7.52 10.05 13.54
CA LEU A 34 7.71 11.51 13.57
C LEU A 34 6.43 12.25 13.17
N MET A 35 5.73 11.79 12.15
CA MET A 35 4.54 12.45 11.61
C MET A 35 3.32 12.29 12.51
N ILE A 36 2.98 11.07 12.93
CA ILE A 36 1.73 10.80 13.67
C ILE A 36 1.95 10.36 15.12
N GLY A 37 3.17 9.95 15.48
CA GLY A 37 3.52 9.46 16.82
C GLY A 37 3.77 7.97 16.89
N GLY A 38 4.31 7.52 18.02
CA GLY A 38 4.68 6.11 18.22
C GLY A 38 3.48 5.17 18.43
N LYS A 39 2.41 5.70 19.05
CA LYS A 39 1.13 5.02 19.33
C LYS A 39 0.02 6.07 19.31
N VAL A 40 -1.00 5.87 18.47
CA VAL A 40 -2.12 6.83 18.31
C VAL A 40 -3.44 6.06 18.30
N ARG A 41 -4.48 6.61 18.89
CA ARG A 41 -5.82 6.03 18.86
C ARG A 41 -6.34 6.00 17.41
N ARG A 42 -6.82 4.85 16.96
CA ARG A 42 -7.39 4.69 15.61
C ARG A 42 -8.55 5.65 15.37
N ALA A 43 -9.43 5.80 16.35
CA ALA A 43 -10.57 6.73 16.28
C ALA A 43 -10.15 8.18 16.01
N ALA A 44 -9.00 8.62 16.55
CA ALA A 44 -8.48 9.97 16.29
C ALA A 44 -7.94 10.14 14.86
N LEU A 45 -7.55 9.05 14.19
CA LEU A 45 -7.07 9.09 12.81
C LEU A 45 -8.20 8.96 11.79
N GLN A 46 -9.34 8.37 12.16
CA GLN A 46 -10.41 8.03 11.23
C GLN A 46 -10.92 9.23 10.41
N PRO A 47 -11.20 10.41 10.98
CA PRO A 47 -11.63 11.57 10.19
C PRO A 47 -10.56 12.01 9.16
N HIS A 48 -9.29 11.91 9.53
CA HIS A 48 -8.18 12.26 8.64
C HIS A 48 -8.02 11.25 7.50
N ILE A 49 -8.23 9.95 7.78
CA ILE A 49 -8.21 8.87 6.80
C ILE A 49 -9.32 9.08 5.77
N GLU A 50 -10.54 9.33 6.20
CA GLU A 50 -11.67 9.53 5.30
C GLU A 50 -11.47 10.80 4.44
N SER A 51 -11.08 11.92 5.05
CA SER A 51 -10.77 13.16 4.33
C SER A 51 -9.62 12.98 3.31
N TYR A 52 -8.60 12.18 3.67
CA TYR A 52 -7.52 11.86 2.75
C TYR A 52 -8.02 11.03 1.57
N ALA A 53 -8.80 9.98 1.83
CA ALA A 53 -9.38 9.14 0.79
C ALA A 53 -10.26 9.95 -0.18
N GLU A 54 -11.10 10.85 0.32
CA GLU A 54 -11.91 11.77 -0.50
C GLU A 54 -11.03 12.65 -1.41
N LYS A 55 -9.96 13.23 -0.87
CA LYS A 55 -9.04 14.06 -1.64
C LYS A 55 -8.32 13.24 -2.73
N VAL A 56 -7.92 12.01 -2.42
CA VAL A 56 -7.31 11.10 -3.39
C VAL A 56 -8.29 10.79 -4.52
N MET A 57 -9.53 10.43 -4.18
CA MET A 57 -10.57 10.17 -5.20
C MET A 57 -10.85 11.38 -6.08
N ALA A 58 -10.89 12.58 -5.50
CA ALA A 58 -11.22 13.81 -6.23
C ALA A 58 -10.07 14.33 -7.12
N ARG A 59 -8.81 14.05 -6.79
CA ARG A 59 -7.67 14.75 -7.40
C ARG A 59 -6.63 13.85 -8.04
N ASN A 60 -6.50 12.60 -7.59
CA ASN A 60 -5.39 11.73 -7.95
C ASN A 60 -5.82 10.53 -8.82
N MET A 61 -7.13 10.38 -9.06
CA MET A 61 -7.63 9.30 -9.92
C MET A 61 -7.51 9.70 -11.40
N ARG A 62 -6.96 8.78 -12.18
CA ARG A 62 -6.87 8.95 -13.64
C ARG A 62 -8.06 8.28 -14.30
N ALA A 63 -8.74 8.99 -15.19
CA ALA A 63 -9.93 8.50 -15.87
C ALA A 63 -9.67 7.16 -16.60
N GLY A 64 -8.51 7.02 -17.27
CA GLY A 64 -8.14 5.78 -17.94
C GLY A 64 -7.97 4.60 -16.97
N ALA A 65 -7.37 4.83 -15.77
CA ALA A 65 -7.24 3.78 -14.77
C ALA A 65 -8.62 3.34 -14.22
N LEU A 66 -9.52 4.30 -13.95
CA LEU A 66 -10.88 3.99 -13.52
C LEU A 66 -11.67 3.22 -14.58
N ALA A 67 -11.54 3.62 -15.85
CA ALA A 67 -12.17 2.92 -16.96
C ALA A 67 -11.64 1.48 -17.09
N ARG A 68 -10.31 1.28 -16.90
CA ARG A 68 -9.71 -0.06 -16.95
C ARG A 68 -10.22 -0.94 -15.78
N LEU A 69 -10.25 -0.41 -14.55
CA LEU A 69 -10.83 -1.12 -13.41
C LEU A 69 -12.28 -1.54 -13.64
N ALA A 70 -13.09 -0.64 -14.21
CA ALA A 70 -14.47 -0.94 -14.54
C ALA A 70 -14.59 -2.04 -15.60
N ALA A 71 -13.73 -2.03 -16.62
CA ALA A 71 -13.70 -3.05 -17.67
C ALA A 71 -13.28 -4.41 -17.09
N ASP A 72 -12.20 -4.48 -16.31
CA ASP A 72 -11.74 -5.72 -15.69
C ASP A 72 -12.82 -6.31 -14.78
N LYS A 73 -13.51 -5.47 -14.01
CA LYS A 73 -14.63 -5.92 -13.17
C LYS A 73 -15.79 -6.46 -14.00
N ALA A 74 -16.11 -5.81 -15.13
CA ALA A 74 -17.17 -6.29 -16.05
C ALA A 74 -16.78 -7.60 -16.75
N GLU A 75 -15.49 -7.85 -16.96
CA GLU A 75 -14.92 -9.10 -17.47
C GLU A 75 -14.90 -10.21 -16.39
N GLY A 76 -15.26 -9.92 -15.15
CA GLY A 76 -15.33 -10.89 -14.05
C GLY A 76 -14.03 -11.06 -13.26
N TYR A 77 -13.05 -10.16 -13.43
CA TYR A 77 -11.84 -10.19 -12.61
C TYR A 77 -12.09 -9.80 -11.17
N VAL A 78 -11.40 -10.47 -10.25
CA VAL A 78 -11.26 -10.07 -8.85
C VAL A 78 -10.24 -8.92 -8.79
N LEU A 79 -10.66 -7.76 -8.30
CA LEU A 79 -9.82 -6.57 -8.24
C LEU A 79 -9.01 -6.53 -6.94
N VAL A 80 -7.70 -6.65 -7.04
CA VAL A 80 -6.78 -6.68 -5.89
C VAL A 80 -5.86 -5.47 -5.90
N LEU A 81 -5.89 -4.67 -4.84
CA LEU A 81 -4.98 -3.53 -4.66
C LEU A 81 -3.74 -3.96 -3.88
N ALA A 82 -2.61 -4.16 -4.55
CA ALA A 82 -1.31 -4.47 -3.94
C ALA A 82 -0.43 -3.22 -3.83
N THR A 83 -0.11 -2.76 -2.62
CA THR A 83 0.59 -1.48 -2.43
C THR A 83 1.54 -1.47 -1.23
N ALA A 84 2.67 -0.76 -1.38
CA ALA A 84 3.56 -0.45 -0.26
C ALA A 84 2.96 0.55 0.74
N SER A 85 1.86 1.20 0.43
CA SER A 85 1.15 2.11 1.34
C SER A 85 0.62 1.39 2.58
N TYR A 86 0.35 2.14 3.65
CA TYR A 86 -0.21 1.52 4.85
C TYR A 86 -1.69 1.20 4.68
N ARG A 87 -2.07 -0.03 5.02
CA ARG A 87 -3.46 -0.52 5.05
C ARG A 87 -4.39 0.46 5.75
N LEU A 88 -3.91 1.11 6.83
CA LEU A 88 -4.64 2.07 7.64
C LEU A 88 -5.48 3.07 6.83
N TYR A 89 -4.95 3.60 5.74
CA TYR A 89 -5.66 4.57 4.88
C TYR A 89 -6.01 4.02 3.50
N VAL A 90 -5.31 3.00 3.05
CA VAL A 90 -5.57 2.39 1.74
C VAL A 90 -6.92 1.68 1.70
N ASP A 91 -7.35 1.06 2.78
CA ASP A 91 -8.67 0.40 2.86
C ASP A 91 -9.82 1.38 2.58
N ALA A 92 -9.70 2.64 3.01
CA ALA A 92 -10.70 3.66 2.73
C ALA A 92 -10.73 4.07 1.24
N ILE A 93 -9.60 4.04 0.56
CA ILE A 93 -9.47 4.28 -0.89
C ILE A 93 -10.00 3.07 -1.65
N ALA A 94 -9.57 1.86 -1.28
CA ALA A 94 -9.94 0.61 -1.92
C ALA A 94 -11.46 0.38 -1.91
N ARG A 95 -12.12 0.65 -0.78
CA ARG A 95 -13.60 0.61 -0.70
C ARG A 95 -14.27 1.54 -1.70
N ARG A 96 -13.74 2.76 -1.87
CA ARG A 96 -14.29 3.74 -2.84
C ARG A 96 -14.04 3.34 -4.29
N LEU A 97 -12.98 2.59 -4.56
CA LEU A 97 -12.66 2.05 -5.88
C LEU A 97 -13.39 0.73 -6.18
N GLY A 98 -14.09 0.14 -5.19
CA GLY A 98 -14.75 -1.15 -5.34
C GLY A 98 -13.79 -2.32 -5.49
N MET A 99 -12.59 -2.23 -4.86
CA MET A 99 -11.63 -3.33 -4.80
C MET A 99 -12.16 -4.48 -3.94
N ASP A 100 -11.95 -5.70 -4.39
CA ASP A 100 -12.40 -6.92 -3.72
C ASP A 100 -11.41 -7.33 -2.62
N ALA A 101 -10.10 -7.06 -2.80
CA ALA A 101 -9.08 -7.32 -1.80
C ALA A 101 -8.00 -6.23 -1.74
N VAL A 102 -7.33 -6.14 -0.59
CA VAL A 102 -6.20 -5.23 -0.35
C VAL A 102 -5.01 -5.99 0.21
N ILE A 103 -3.87 -5.88 -0.46
CA ILE A 103 -2.56 -6.37 -0.02
C ILE A 103 -1.69 -5.15 0.24
N ALA A 104 -1.45 -4.81 1.49
CA ALA A 104 -0.81 -3.57 1.86
C ALA A 104 0.12 -3.75 3.06
N THR A 105 1.02 -2.77 3.27
CA THR A 105 1.84 -2.77 4.48
C THR A 105 0.97 -2.55 5.71
N ASP A 106 1.08 -3.45 6.68
CA ASP A 106 0.27 -3.39 7.89
C ASP A 106 1.08 -2.91 9.11
N HIS A 107 0.37 -2.54 10.18
CA HIS A 107 0.96 -2.10 11.43
C HIS A 107 1.08 -3.25 12.42
N LEU A 108 2.17 -3.28 13.19
CA LEU A 108 2.35 -4.25 14.27
C LEU A 108 1.29 -4.07 15.35
N GLY A 109 0.67 -5.19 15.74
CA GLY A 109 -0.37 -5.19 16.76
C GLY A 109 -1.58 -4.40 16.29
N GLN A 110 -2.45 -5.03 15.53
CA GLN A 110 -3.81 -4.55 15.27
C GLN A 110 -4.64 -4.65 16.56
N ASP A 111 -4.17 -3.98 17.59
CA ASP A 111 -5.02 -3.53 18.67
C ASP A 111 -6.09 -2.65 18.01
N LEU A 112 -7.34 -3.06 18.04
CA LEU A 112 -8.44 -2.38 17.36
C LEU A 112 -8.49 -0.88 17.70
N ASP A 113 -7.98 -0.50 18.87
CA ASP A 113 -8.01 0.86 19.37
C ASP A 113 -6.81 1.71 18.99
N TYR A 114 -5.67 1.13 18.70
CA TYR A 114 -4.42 1.87 18.51
C TYR A 114 -3.66 1.46 17.24
N VAL A 115 -3.05 2.45 16.62
CA VAL A 115 -2.07 2.31 15.54
C VAL A 115 -0.68 2.56 16.11
N ARG A 116 0.25 1.63 15.90
CA ARG A 116 1.65 1.75 16.28
C ARG A 116 2.51 2.08 15.06
N ALA A 117 3.51 2.93 15.22
CA ALA A 117 4.47 3.25 14.15
C ALA A 117 5.51 2.14 13.96
N ARG A 118 5.05 0.91 13.78
CA ARG A 118 5.85 -0.28 13.45
C ARG A 118 5.10 -1.13 12.45
N ILE A 119 5.85 -1.70 11.51
CA ILE A 119 5.31 -2.55 10.45
C ILE A 119 5.18 -3.98 10.97
N ALA A 120 4.02 -4.58 10.76
CA ALA A 120 3.80 -6.01 10.96
C ALA A 120 4.32 -6.80 9.75
N GLY A 121 5.12 -7.82 9.99
CA GLY A 121 5.71 -8.59 8.90
C GLY A 121 6.61 -7.74 8.00
N GLU A 122 6.40 -7.84 6.70
CA GLU A 122 7.19 -7.13 5.70
C GLU A 122 6.52 -5.85 5.17
N ASN A 123 7.32 -4.97 4.59
CA ASN A 123 6.82 -3.87 3.78
C ASN A 123 6.37 -4.44 2.42
N CYS A 124 5.13 -4.18 2.00
CA CYS A 124 4.59 -4.67 0.73
C CYS A 124 5.27 -3.97 -0.47
N TYR A 125 6.51 -4.35 -0.73
CA TYR A 125 7.39 -3.71 -1.72
C TYR A 125 8.31 -4.76 -2.33
N ASP A 126 8.59 -4.66 -3.64
CA ASP A 126 9.49 -5.55 -4.35
C ASP A 126 9.09 -7.04 -4.18
N GLU A 127 10.03 -7.94 -3.99
CA GLU A 127 9.82 -9.38 -3.76
C GLU A 127 8.82 -9.67 -2.61
N ALA A 128 8.86 -8.87 -1.55
CA ALA A 128 7.90 -9.04 -0.45
C ALA A 128 6.44 -8.80 -0.90
N LYS A 129 6.20 -7.89 -1.86
CA LYS A 129 4.88 -7.69 -2.45
C LYS A 129 4.41 -8.96 -3.15
N LEU A 130 5.25 -9.55 -4.00
CA LEU A 130 4.92 -10.81 -4.68
C LEU A 130 4.68 -11.95 -3.68
N GLY A 131 5.52 -12.06 -2.63
CA GLY A 131 5.32 -13.03 -1.56
C GLY A 131 3.96 -12.88 -0.86
N MET A 132 3.55 -11.62 -0.59
CA MET A 132 2.23 -11.33 0.01
C MET A 132 1.07 -11.64 -0.94
N ILE A 133 1.22 -11.41 -2.26
CA ILE A 133 0.22 -11.78 -3.28
C ILE A 133 0.05 -13.29 -3.30
N ARG A 134 1.14 -14.06 -3.37
CA ARG A 134 1.10 -15.53 -3.34
C ARG A 134 0.46 -16.07 -2.06
N ALA A 135 0.79 -15.49 -0.91
CA ALA A 135 0.20 -15.87 0.37
C ALA A 135 -1.31 -15.59 0.42
N TRP A 136 -1.75 -14.46 -0.13
CA TRP A 136 -3.17 -14.13 -0.27
C TRP A 136 -3.88 -15.12 -1.19
N MET A 137 -3.34 -15.40 -2.38
CA MET A 137 -3.92 -16.39 -3.32
C MET A 137 -4.06 -17.75 -2.66
N ALA A 138 -3.03 -18.20 -1.95
CA ALA A 138 -3.08 -19.48 -1.22
C ALA A 138 -4.16 -19.47 -0.11
N GLY A 139 -4.33 -18.36 0.60
CA GLY A 139 -5.38 -18.16 1.60
C GLY A 139 -6.80 -18.21 1.04
N GLU A 140 -6.98 -17.73 -0.19
CA GLU A 140 -8.24 -17.78 -0.93
C GLU A 140 -8.44 -19.11 -1.68
N GLY A 141 -7.49 -20.05 -1.60
CA GLY A 141 -7.54 -21.31 -2.33
C GLY A 141 -7.35 -21.19 -3.83
N ILE A 142 -6.72 -20.09 -4.29
CA ILE A 142 -6.48 -19.81 -5.72
C ILE A 142 -5.11 -20.37 -6.11
N ALA A 143 -5.09 -21.45 -6.90
CA ALA A 143 -3.88 -21.95 -7.50
C ALA A 143 -3.44 -21.02 -8.65
N ARG A 144 -2.10 -20.80 -8.79
CA ARG A 144 -1.55 -19.91 -9.84
C ARG A 144 -1.99 -20.34 -11.24
N GLU A 145 -2.00 -21.64 -11.49
CA GLU A 145 -2.31 -22.26 -12.78
C GLU A 145 -3.81 -22.18 -13.12
N ALA A 146 -4.65 -21.96 -12.12
CA ALA A 146 -6.10 -21.83 -12.30
C ALA A 146 -6.55 -20.35 -12.44
N ALA A 147 -5.62 -19.41 -12.33
CA ALA A 147 -5.91 -17.98 -12.39
C ALA A 147 -5.23 -17.31 -13.60
N HIS A 148 -5.98 -16.50 -14.33
CA HIS A 148 -5.41 -15.57 -15.31
C HIS A 148 -5.20 -14.21 -14.61
N ILE A 149 -3.96 -13.77 -14.52
CA ILE A 149 -3.56 -12.59 -13.74
C ILE A 149 -3.18 -11.45 -14.67
N ARG A 150 -3.86 -10.31 -14.49
CA ARG A 150 -3.47 -9.01 -15.07
C ARG A 150 -2.81 -8.15 -14.00
N ALA A 151 -1.65 -7.58 -14.27
CA ALA A 151 -0.97 -6.68 -13.36
C ALA A 151 -0.67 -5.32 -14.00
N TYR A 152 -0.86 -4.26 -13.22
CA TYR A 152 -0.66 -2.87 -13.63
C TYR A 152 0.27 -2.19 -12.64
N SER A 153 1.35 -1.57 -13.10
CA SER A 153 2.23 -0.76 -12.25
C SER A 153 2.96 0.33 -13.05
N ASP A 154 3.33 1.41 -12.37
CA ASP A 154 4.16 2.50 -12.89
C ASP A 154 5.57 2.50 -12.28
N HIS A 155 5.94 1.45 -11.53
CA HIS A 155 7.19 1.46 -10.78
C HIS A 155 8.01 0.19 -10.97
N VAL A 156 9.32 0.36 -11.23
CA VAL A 156 10.27 -0.74 -11.47
C VAL A 156 10.36 -1.76 -10.31
N SER A 157 10.11 -1.34 -9.07
CA SER A 157 10.08 -2.26 -7.93
C SER A 157 8.93 -3.27 -7.97
N ASP A 158 8.01 -3.13 -8.90
CA ASP A 158 6.91 -4.07 -9.09
C ASP A 158 7.20 -5.10 -10.20
N ALA A 159 8.43 -5.10 -10.74
CA ALA A 159 8.87 -6.08 -11.73
C ALA A 159 8.57 -7.52 -11.32
N PRO A 160 8.84 -7.98 -10.06
CA PRO A 160 8.52 -9.35 -9.68
C PRO A 160 7.01 -9.67 -9.76
N MET A 161 6.14 -8.70 -9.45
CA MET A 161 4.70 -8.84 -9.60
C MET A 161 4.27 -8.86 -11.07
N LEU A 162 4.86 -8.00 -11.90
CA LEU A 162 4.58 -7.95 -13.33
C LEU A 162 5.03 -9.22 -14.04
N GLU A 163 6.21 -9.76 -13.70
CA GLU A 163 6.73 -11.02 -14.24
C GLU A 163 5.90 -12.24 -13.80
N PHE A 164 5.24 -12.17 -12.67
CA PHE A 164 4.34 -13.21 -12.17
C PHE A 164 2.99 -13.24 -12.90
N ALA A 165 2.59 -12.15 -13.55
CA ALA A 165 1.32 -12.01 -14.23
C ALA A 165 1.33 -12.67 -15.61
N ASP A 166 0.15 -13.02 -16.14
CA ASP A 166 -0.04 -13.47 -17.53
C ASP A 166 -0.08 -12.28 -18.48
N GLU A 167 -0.66 -11.16 -18.02
CA GLU A 167 -0.65 -9.88 -18.73
C GLU A 167 -0.09 -8.77 -17.82
N ALA A 168 1.00 -8.14 -18.24
CA ALA A 168 1.66 -7.07 -17.51
C ALA A 168 1.56 -5.74 -18.25
N PHE A 169 1.13 -4.70 -17.57
CA PHE A 169 0.94 -3.36 -18.12
C PHE A 169 1.73 -2.31 -17.34
N ALA A 170 2.66 -1.64 -18.03
CA ALA A 170 3.32 -0.46 -17.49
C ALA A 170 2.40 0.77 -17.65
N ALA A 171 2.00 1.37 -16.54
CA ALA A 171 1.20 2.58 -16.51
C ALA A 171 2.13 3.81 -16.45
N ASN A 172 2.08 4.68 -17.43
CA ASN A 172 2.97 5.86 -17.60
C ASN A 172 4.46 5.46 -17.65
N PRO A 173 4.88 4.77 -18.69
CA PRO A 173 6.30 4.46 -18.91
C PRO A 173 7.14 5.73 -19.10
#